data_616ed5721389c461d8aa49f7b148fe87
#
_entry.id   616ed5721389c461d8aa49f7b148fe87
#
_cell.length_a   1.000
_cell.length_b   1.000
_cell.length_c   1.000
_cell.angle_alpha   90.00
_cell.angle_beta   90.00
_cell.angle_gamma   90.00
#
_symmetry.space_group_name_H-M   'P 1'
#
loop_
_entity.id
_entity.type
_entity.pdbx_description
1 polymer ?
#
loop_
_entity_poly.entity_id
_entity_poly.type
_entity_poly.pdbx_seq_one_letter_code
_entity_poly.pdbx_strand_id
1 'polypeptide(L)'
;MQNVQSLMMIITSDTYPAKRNSNTQKKLYKENKNTNEMAVWYSGGGLDQNEKFIYDSLNRDLKLKCSDDSRQMGQKTILAFEWAIENVDFKYLIRPTPSSFVNFSYLKGLYKEKLDDKDIVYAGTVQTIEYENKPKLIFVSGSTLILNKQCVELIIKNQNKWDHSLWDDVALSKLMTELEIKL
;
A
#
# COMPACT_ATOMS: atom_id res chain seq x y z
N MET A 1 2.88 -20.12 -1.77
CA MET A 1 2.66 -18.74 -1.27
C MET A 1 3.72 -18.44 -0.22
N GLN A 2 4.45 -17.33 -0.33
CA GLN A 2 5.46 -16.95 0.66
C GLN A 2 4.74 -16.42 1.91
N ASN A 3 5.13 -16.93 3.11
CA ASN A 3 4.57 -16.46 4.38
C ASN A 3 5.50 -15.41 4.99
N VAL A 4 4.95 -14.22 5.32
CA VAL A 4 5.68 -13.11 5.92
C VAL A 4 4.84 -12.42 7.00
N GLN A 5 5.48 -11.88 8.01
CA GLN A 5 4.78 -11.04 8.98
C GLN A 5 4.39 -9.69 8.35
N SER A 6 5.30 -9.09 7.60
CA SER A 6 5.09 -7.77 7.00
C SER A 6 5.37 -7.80 5.49
N LEU A 7 4.37 -7.43 4.71
CA LEU A 7 4.50 -7.15 3.29
C LEU A 7 4.50 -5.64 3.07
N MET A 8 5.60 -5.11 2.57
CA MET A 8 5.70 -3.69 2.23
C MET A 8 5.44 -3.51 0.74
N MET A 9 4.33 -2.86 0.40
CA MET A 9 3.92 -2.53 -0.97
C MET A 9 4.23 -1.06 -1.24
N ILE A 10 5.31 -0.79 -1.98
CA ILE A 10 5.82 0.56 -2.21
C ILE A 10 5.32 1.05 -3.57
N ILE A 11 4.42 2.03 -3.55
CA ILE A 11 3.97 2.66 -4.80
C ILE A 11 5.12 3.42 -5.44
N THR A 12 5.32 3.25 -6.74
CA THR A 12 6.39 3.92 -7.49
C THR A 12 5.94 4.26 -8.90
N SER A 13 6.82 4.88 -9.66
CA SER A 13 6.67 5.11 -11.09
C SER A 13 8.04 5.06 -11.77
N ASP A 14 8.04 4.92 -13.10
CA ASP A 14 9.26 4.96 -13.90
C ASP A 14 9.81 6.39 -14.11
N THR A 15 9.13 7.41 -13.58
CA THR A 15 9.51 8.81 -13.68
C THR A 15 10.37 9.28 -12.51
N TYR A 16 11.14 10.35 -12.72
CA TYR A 16 11.85 11.06 -11.65
C TYR A 16 10.84 11.89 -10.80
N PRO A 17 10.97 11.98 -9.47
CA PRO A 17 12.04 11.39 -8.63
C PRO A 17 11.73 9.96 -8.12
N ALA A 18 10.54 9.41 -8.38
CA ALA A 18 10.10 8.13 -7.81
C ALA A 18 11.07 6.98 -8.15
N LYS A 19 11.49 6.87 -9.40
CA LYS A 19 12.45 5.85 -9.85
C LYS A 19 13.79 5.91 -9.09
N ARG A 20 14.34 7.12 -8.90
CA ARG A 20 15.58 7.31 -8.13
C ARG A 20 15.42 6.86 -6.67
N ASN A 21 14.32 7.28 -6.04
CA ASN A 21 14.05 6.97 -4.65
C ASN A 21 13.85 5.47 -4.46
N SER A 22 13.10 4.80 -5.34
CA SER A 22 12.91 3.35 -5.32
C SER A 22 14.23 2.60 -5.45
N ASN A 23 15.12 3.02 -6.33
CA ASN A 23 16.46 2.42 -6.48
C ASN A 23 17.29 2.55 -5.20
N THR A 24 17.19 3.67 -4.49
CA THR A 24 17.85 3.87 -3.20
C THR A 24 17.25 2.96 -2.12
N GLN A 25 15.93 2.88 -2.04
CA GLN A 25 15.25 1.99 -1.10
C GLN A 25 15.60 0.52 -1.36
N LYS A 26 15.64 0.07 -2.63
CA LYS A 26 16.02 -1.30 -2.99
C LYS A 26 17.40 -1.67 -2.46
N LYS A 27 18.38 -0.76 -2.54
CA LYS A 27 19.72 -0.99 -1.98
C LYS A 27 19.64 -1.19 -0.46
N LEU A 28 18.95 -0.31 0.25
CA LEU A 28 18.82 -0.37 1.70
C LEU A 28 18.07 -1.62 2.17
N TYR A 29 16.99 -2.01 1.49
CA TYR A 29 16.21 -3.19 1.87
C TYR A 29 16.81 -4.53 1.42
N LYS A 30 17.71 -4.55 0.42
CA LYS A 30 18.49 -5.76 0.08
C LYS A 30 19.42 -6.21 1.21
N GLU A 31 19.89 -5.28 2.02
CA GLU A 31 20.75 -5.56 3.17
C GLU A 31 19.96 -6.13 4.36
N ASN A 32 18.65 -5.94 4.39
CA ASN A 32 17.80 -6.50 5.42
C ASN A 32 17.52 -7.98 5.13
N LYS A 33 18.26 -8.86 5.78
CA LYS A 33 18.15 -10.33 5.64
C LYS A 33 17.01 -10.94 6.48
N ASN A 34 16.09 -10.15 7.00
CA ASN A 34 15.01 -10.66 7.81
C ASN A 34 14.00 -11.41 6.92
N THR A 35 13.88 -12.71 7.14
CA THR A 35 13.03 -13.62 6.35
C THR A 35 11.53 -13.39 6.53
N ASN A 36 11.14 -12.70 7.60
CA ASN A 36 9.72 -12.45 7.93
C ASN A 36 9.17 -11.16 7.29
N GLU A 37 9.95 -10.53 6.41
CA GLU A 37 9.60 -9.26 5.81
C GLU A 37 9.85 -9.30 4.31
N MET A 38 8.90 -8.78 3.54
CA MET A 38 9.00 -8.70 2.09
C MET A 38 8.71 -7.27 1.64
N ALA A 39 9.49 -6.76 0.70
CA ALA A 39 9.24 -5.48 0.05
C ALA A 39 9.03 -5.68 -1.44
N VAL A 40 7.99 -5.07 -1.99
CA VAL A 40 7.63 -5.09 -3.41
C VAL A 40 7.39 -3.65 -3.87
N TRP A 41 7.99 -3.28 -4.99
CA TRP A 41 7.77 -1.98 -5.64
C TRP A 41 6.77 -2.16 -6.78
N TYR A 42 5.68 -1.40 -6.76
CA TYR A 42 4.65 -1.52 -7.78
C TYR A 42 4.44 -0.23 -8.56
N SER A 43 4.28 -0.37 -9.87
CA SER A 43 4.03 0.73 -10.82
C SER A 43 3.05 0.31 -11.90
N GLY A 44 2.43 1.28 -12.56
CA GLY A 44 1.59 1.02 -13.74
C GLY A 44 2.41 0.90 -15.02
N GLY A 45 1.73 0.53 -16.11
CA GLY A 45 2.22 0.57 -17.48
C GLY A 45 2.92 -0.67 -18.00
N GLY A 46 2.89 -0.81 -19.32
CA GLY A 46 3.73 -1.76 -20.05
C GLY A 46 3.24 -3.21 -20.10
N LEU A 47 1.96 -3.50 -19.75
CA LEU A 47 1.42 -4.84 -19.84
C LEU A 47 0.58 -5.06 -21.09
N ASP A 48 0.71 -6.24 -21.69
CA ASP A 48 -0.17 -6.71 -22.75
C ASP A 48 -1.61 -6.90 -22.27
N GLN A 49 -2.57 -6.96 -23.21
CA GLN A 49 -4.00 -6.96 -22.88
C GLN A 49 -4.45 -8.12 -21.99
N ASN A 50 -3.71 -9.22 -21.98
CA ASN A 50 -4.09 -10.45 -21.27
C ASN A 50 -3.51 -10.60 -19.86
N GLU A 51 -2.56 -9.75 -19.46
CA GLU A 51 -1.90 -9.85 -18.14
C GLU A 51 -2.40 -8.76 -17.21
N LYS A 52 -2.85 -9.16 -16.03
CA LYS A 52 -3.29 -8.23 -14.96
C LYS A 52 -2.09 -7.68 -14.20
N PHE A 53 -1.06 -8.52 -13.98
CA PHE A 53 0.19 -8.17 -13.32
C PHE A 53 1.37 -9.00 -13.86
N ILE A 54 2.56 -8.43 -13.82
CA ILE A 54 3.83 -9.13 -14.00
C ILE A 54 4.71 -8.86 -12.78
N TYR A 55 5.17 -9.91 -12.11
CA TYR A 55 6.06 -9.82 -10.96
C TYR A 55 7.46 -10.32 -11.29
N ASP A 56 8.45 -9.42 -11.22
CA ASP A 56 9.87 -9.76 -11.30
C ASP A 56 10.38 -10.06 -9.88
N SER A 57 10.51 -11.34 -9.55
CA SER A 57 10.95 -11.79 -8.23
C SER A 57 12.40 -11.41 -7.92
N LEU A 58 13.26 -11.26 -8.94
CA LEU A 58 14.67 -10.89 -8.78
C LEU A 58 14.83 -9.43 -8.33
N ASN A 59 14.08 -8.54 -8.95
CA ASN A 59 14.09 -7.10 -8.64
C ASN A 59 12.99 -6.69 -7.68
N ARG A 60 12.05 -7.61 -7.37
CA ARG A 60 10.85 -7.36 -6.55
C ARG A 60 9.97 -6.24 -7.12
N ASP A 61 9.91 -6.16 -8.44
CA ASP A 61 9.10 -5.20 -9.17
C ASP A 61 7.79 -5.83 -9.63
N LEU A 62 6.69 -5.16 -9.34
CA LEU A 62 5.35 -5.54 -9.75
C LEU A 62 4.84 -4.50 -10.76
N LYS A 63 4.62 -4.93 -11.98
CA LYS A 63 3.95 -4.14 -13.02
C LYS A 63 2.46 -4.45 -13.02
N LEU A 64 1.64 -3.40 -13.11
CA LEU A 64 0.19 -3.47 -13.01
C LEU A 64 -0.46 -3.00 -14.32
N LYS A 65 -1.58 -3.62 -14.69
CA LYS A 65 -2.36 -3.26 -15.87
C LYS A 65 -3.18 -1.98 -15.63
N CYS A 66 -2.50 -0.87 -15.49
CA CYS A 66 -3.09 0.47 -15.43
C CYS A 66 -2.06 1.50 -15.92
N SER A 67 -2.47 2.72 -16.16
CA SER A 67 -1.52 3.81 -16.47
C SER A 67 -0.62 4.10 -15.27
N ASP A 68 0.61 4.53 -15.53
CA ASP A 68 1.54 5.00 -14.49
C ASP A 68 1.31 6.46 -14.08
N ASP A 69 0.29 7.10 -14.62
CA ASP A 69 -0.14 8.45 -14.26
C ASP A 69 -0.50 8.54 -12.75
N SER A 70 -0.18 9.67 -12.13
CA SER A 70 -0.51 9.95 -10.72
C SER A 70 -2.01 9.94 -10.45
N ARG A 71 -2.85 10.27 -11.45
CA ARG A 71 -4.31 10.19 -11.37
C ARG A 71 -4.84 8.76 -11.26
N GLN A 72 -4.00 7.77 -11.56
CA GLN A 72 -4.33 6.34 -11.46
C GLN A 72 -3.80 5.68 -10.18
N MET A 73 -3.39 6.47 -9.17
CA MET A 73 -2.86 5.92 -7.93
C MET A 73 -3.85 5.01 -7.21
N GLY A 74 -5.13 5.35 -7.18
CA GLY A 74 -6.17 4.49 -6.62
C GLY A 74 -6.27 3.14 -7.33
N GLN A 75 -6.26 3.14 -8.68
CA GLN A 75 -6.27 1.90 -9.46
C GLN A 75 -5.00 1.07 -9.23
N LYS A 76 -3.83 1.71 -9.18
CA LYS A 76 -2.57 1.03 -8.85
C LYS A 76 -2.64 0.36 -7.47
N THR A 77 -3.17 1.07 -6.47
CA THR A 77 -3.28 0.56 -5.10
C THR A 77 -4.21 -0.63 -5.02
N ILE A 78 -5.39 -0.59 -5.65
CA ILE A 78 -6.33 -1.72 -5.71
C ILE A 78 -5.69 -2.94 -6.37
N LEU A 79 -5.10 -2.79 -7.56
CA LEU A 79 -4.45 -3.90 -8.27
C LEU A 79 -3.27 -4.48 -7.47
N ALA A 80 -2.49 -3.65 -6.78
CA ALA A 80 -1.40 -4.11 -5.92
C ALA A 80 -1.92 -4.91 -4.71
N PHE A 81 -3.04 -4.51 -4.13
CA PHE A 81 -3.67 -5.23 -3.03
C PHE A 81 -4.26 -6.57 -3.47
N GLU A 82 -4.89 -6.64 -4.65
CA GLU A 82 -5.34 -7.89 -5.25
C GLU A 82 -4.17 -8.86 -5.47
N TRP A 83 -3.07 -8.38 -6.07
CA TRP A 83 -1.87 -9.19 -6.23
C TRP A 83 -1.33 -9.70 -4.87
N ALA A 84 -1.31 -8.85 -3.86
CA ALA A 84 -0.82 -9.20 -2.53
C ALA A 84 -1.64 -10.35 -1.91
N ILE A 85 -2.98 -10.27 -1.96
CA ILE A 85 -3.88 -11.31 -1.44
C ILE A 85 -3.72 -12.63 -2.19
N GLU A 86 -3.55 -12.59 -3.53
CA GLU A 86 -3.43 -13.76 -4.36
C GLU A 86 -2.06 -14.48 -4.23
N ASN A 87 -0.99 -13.76 -3.91
CA ASN A 87 0.38 -14.27 -4.05
C ASN A 87 1.18 -14.37 -2.75
N VAL A 88 0.80 -13.64 -1.68
CA VAL A 88 1.57 -13.57 -0.44
C VAL A 88 0.67 -13.83 0.76
N ASP A 89 1.12 -14.70 1.67
CA ASP A 89 0.48 -14.85 2.98
C ASP A 89 1.16 -13.90 3.97
N PHE A 90 0.48 -12.81 4.33
CA PHE A 90 1.00 -11.76 5.22
C PHE A 90 0.05 -11.48 6.37
N LYS A 91 0.61 -11.06 7.52
CA LYS A 91 -0.20 -10.55 8.63
C LYS A 91 -0.49 -9.07 8.46
N TYR A 92 0.51 -8.27 8.13
CA TYR A 92 0.40 -6.83 7.92
C TYR A 92 0.91 -6.42 6.54
N LEU A 93 0.17 -5.53 5.88
CA LEU A 93 0.59 -4.81 4.68
C LEU A 93 0.91 -3.37 5.06
N ILE A 94 2.09 -2.90 4.69
CA ILE A 94 2.52 -1.50 4.84
C ILE A 94 2.61 -0.90 3.45
N ARG A 95 1.96 0.24 3.25
CA ARG A 95 1.99 0.94 1.96
C ARG A 95 2.68 2.30 2.13
N PRO A 96 4.00 2.37 1.97
CA PRO A 96 4.74 3.62 1.97
C PRO A 96 4.88 4.19 0.56
N THR A 97 5.29 5.45 0.48
CA THR A 97 5.73 6.10 -0.75
C THR A 97 7.24 5.85 -1.00
N PRO A 98 7.76 6.11 -2.21
CA PRO A 98 9.20 5.98 -2.49
C PRO A 98 10.08 6.95 -1.69
N SER A 99 9.49 8.00 -1.13
CA SER A 99 10.20 8.99 -0.28
C SER A 99 10.18 8.63 1.20
N SER A 100 9.48 7.55 1.59
CA SER A 100 9.38 7.10 2.98
C SER A 100 10.36 5.97 3.27
N PHE A 101 10.93 5.96 4.45
CA PHE A 101 11.74 4.84 4.96
C PHE A 101 11.04 4.19 6.14
N VAL A 102 10.88 2.87 6.10
CA VAL A 102 10.20 2.08 7.13
C VAL A 102 11.22 1.34 7.99
N ASN A 103 11.18 1.58 9.29
CA ASN A 103 12.00 0.84 10.25
C ASN A 103 11.24 -0.39 10.75
N PHE A 104 11.60 -1.57 10.26
CA PHE A 104 10.94 -2.82 10.62
C PHE A 104 11.06 -3.20 12.11
N SER A 105 12.18 -2.86 12.75
CA SER A 105 12.35 -3.15 14.18
C SER A 105 11.36 -2.37 15.02
N TYR A 106 11.07 -1.13 14.65
CA TYR A 106 10.04 -0.32 15.29
C TYR A 106 8.64 -0.88 15.04
N LEU A 107 8.36 -1.32 13.81
CA LEU A 107 7.04 -1.90 13.47
C LEU A 107 6.71 -3.15 14.29
N LYS A 108 7.68 -4.00 14.57
CA LYS A 108 7.46 -5.21 15.40
C LYS A 108 6.96 -4.88 16.81
N GLY A 109 7.52 -3.84 17.43
CA GLY A 109 7.01 -3.33 18.71
C GLY A 109 5.56 -2.83 18.58
N LEU A 110 5.31 -2.00 17.56
CA LEU A 110 3.99 -1.43 17.31
C LEU A 110 2.92 -2.51 17.09
N TYR A 111 3.21 -3.56 16.33
CA TYR A 111 2.27 -4.65 16.09
C TYR A 111 1.84 -5.30 17.40
N LYS A 112 2.81 -5.73 18.20
CA LYS A 112 2.56 -6.41 19.47
C LYS A 112 1.80 -5.54 20.47
N GLU A 113 2.14 -4.27 20.55
CA GLU A 113 1.59 -3.36 21.56
C GLU A 113 0.22 -2.79 21.19
N LYS A 114 -0.08 -2.63 19.90
CA LYS A 114 -1.22 -1.83 19.45
C LYS A 114 -2.16 -2.50 18.45
N LEU A 115 -1.67 -3.48 17.67
CA LEU A 115 -2.39 -3.97 16.50
C LEU A 115 -2.76 -5.45 16.54
N ASP A 116 -2.02 -6.29 17.26
CA ASP A 116 -2.19 -7.75 17.22
C ASP A 116 -3.57 -8.24 17.71
N ASP A 117 -4.23 -7.49 18.57
CA ASP A 117 -5.55 -7.84 19.12
C ASP A 117 -6.72 -7.21 18.32
N LYS A 118 -6.46 -6.62 17.16
CA LYS A 118 -7.49 -5.97 16.34
C LYS A 118 -7.95 -6.87 15.20
N ASP A 119 -9.26 -7.03 15.05
CA ASP A 119 -9.86 -7.75 13.93
C ASP A 119 -9.59 -7.04 12.59
N ILE A 120 -9.76 -5.73 12.58
CA ILE A 120 -9.46 -4.87 11.42
C ILE A 120 -8.43 -3.83 11.84
N VAL A 121 -7.33 -3.78 11.10
CA VAL A 121 -6.28 -2.77 11.26
C VAL A 121 -6.28 -1.82 10.07
N TYR A 122 -6.60 -0.57 10.35
CA TYR A 122 -6.43 0.58 9.47
C TYR A 122 -5.73 1.67 10.28
N ALA A 123 -4.42 1.84 10.10
CA ALA A 123 -3.60 2.68 10.96
C ALA A 123 -2.50 3.42 10.18
N GLY A 124 -1.95 4.46 10.78
CA GLY A 124 -0.85 5.26 10.23
C GLY A 124 -0.87 6.69 10.73
N THR A 125 -0.16 7.57 10.05
CA THR A 125 -0.13 9.00 10.39
C THR A 125 -1.42 9.67 9.92
N VAL A 126 -2.20 10.16 10.87
CA VAL A 126 -3.46 10.87 10.60
C VAL A 126 -3.16 12.27 10.09
N GLN A 127 -3.79 12.66 9.02
CA GLN A 127 -3.76 13.99 8.44
C GLN A 127 -5.17 14.54 8.25
N THR A 128 -5.25 15.83 7.98
CA THR A 128 -6.51 16.53 7.79
C THR A 128 -6.41 17.46 6.61
N ILE A 129 -7.44 17.42 5.75
CA ILE A 129 -7.62 18.40 4.68
C ILE A 129 -8.89 19.20 4.96
N GLU A 130 -8.76 20.51 4.89
CA GLU A 130 -9.86 21.45 4.96
C GLU A 130 -10.04 22.10 3.58
N TYR A 131 -11.19 21.94 3.00
CA TYR A 131 -11.59 22.66 1.78
C TYR A 131 -12.55 23.77 2.15
N GLU A 132 -12.44 24.91 1.50
CA GLU A 132 -13.43 26.00 1.68
C GLU A 132 -14.85 25.44 1.50
N ASN A 133 -15.71 25.68 2.50
CA ASN A 133 -17.12 25.29 2.52
C ASN A 133 -17.40 23.77 2.47
N LYS A 134 -16.43 22.90 2.80
CA LYS A 134 -16.64 21.46 2.92
C LYS A 134 -16.29 20.96 4.32
N PRO A 135 -16.87 19.83 4.75
CA PRO A 135 -16.47 19.21 6.01
C PRO A 135 -14.99 18.88 6.00
N LYS A 136 -14.35 19.05 7.14
CA LYS A 136 -12.97 18.60 7.38
C LYS A 136 -12.86 17.11 7.12
N LEU A 137 -11.95 16.73 6.24
CA LEU A 137 -11.67 15.33 5.95
C LEU A 137 -10.44 14.87 6.73
N ILE A 138 -10.60 13.82 7.52
CA ILE A 138 -9.53 13.15 8.27
C ILE A 138 -9.15 11.89 7.50
N PHE A 139 -7.85 11.67 7.28
CA PHE A 139 -7.37 10.51 6.53
C PHE A 139 -6.02 10.00 7.03
N VAL A 140 -5.71 8.74 6.76
CA VAL A 140 -4.39 8.16 7.01
C VAL A 140 -3.51 8.42 5.80
N SER A 141 -2.38 9.08 6.03
CA SER A 141 -1.42 9.39 4.98
C SER A 141 -0.89 8.13 4.30
N GLY A 142 -0.89 8.12 2.99
CA GLY A 142 -0.32 7.06 2.17
C GLY A 142 1.18 6.83 2.38
N SER A 143 1.87 7.69 3.12
CA SER A 143 3.29 7.49 3.45
C SER A 143 3.52 6.47 4.57
N THR A 144 2.50 6.16 5.37
CA THR A 144 2.63 5.33 6.59
C THR A 144 1.45 4.39 6.81
N LEU A 145 0.69 4.09 5.78
CA LEU A 145 -0.49 3.24 5.86
C LEU A 145 -0.12 1.81 6.29
N ILE A 146 -0.80 1.31 7.32
CA ILE A 146 -0.68 -0.06 7.84
C ILE A 146 -2.07 -0.70 7.85
N LEU A 147 -2.17 -1.86 7.23
CA LEU A 147 -3.40 -2.67 7.12
C LEU A 147 -3.10 -4.10 7.56
N ASN A 148 -4.05 -4.79 8.21
CA ASN A 148 -3.95 -6.24 8.29
C ASN A 148 -4.60 -6.89 7.06
N LYS A 149 -4.41 -8.20 6.91
CA LYS A 149 -4.92 -8.96 5.76
C LYS A 149 -6.42 -8.83 5.61
N GLN A 150 -7.16 -8.91 6.71
CA GLN A 150 -8.62 -8.78 6.73
C GLN A 150 -9.08 -7.40 6.22
N CYS A 151 -8.37 -6.34 6.58
CA CYS A 151 -8.66 -5.00 6.08
C CYS A 151 -8.42 -4.91 4.56
N VAL A 152 -7.34 -5.48 4.05
CA VAL A 152 -7.06 -5.52 2.60
C VAL A 152 -8.13 -6.29 1.84
N GLU A 153 -8.56 -7.45 2.35
CA GLU A 153 -9.67 -8.24 1.78
C GLU A 153 -10.97 -7.44 1.76
N LEU A 154 -11.27 -6.71 2.83
CA LEU A 154 -12.45 -5.85 2.93
C LEU A 154 -12.41 -4.70 1.90
N ILE A 155 -11.26 -4.08 1.69
CA ILE A 155 -11.05 -3.05 0.66
C ILE A 155 -11.34 -3.62 -0.72
N ILE A 156 -10.76 -4.76 -1.07
CA ILE A 156 -10.95 -5.40 -2.39
C ILE A 156 -12.43 -5.76 -2.59
N LYS A 157 -13.07 -6.34 -1.60
CA LYS A 157 -14.50 -6.69 -1.67
C LYS A 157 -15.40 -5.48 -1.94
N ASN A 158 -15.00 -4.29 -1.50
CA ASN A 158 -15.77 -3.05 -1.65
C ASN A 158 -15.14 -2.07 -2.67
N GLN A 159 -14.23 -2.53 -3.53
CA GLN A 159 -13.51 -1.66 -4.48
C GLN A 159 -14.43 -0.89 -5.46
N ASN A 160 -15.63 -1.37 -5.69
CA ASN A 160 -16.64 -0.69 -6.49
C ASN A 160 -17.14 0.64 -5.86
N LYS A 161 -16.89 0.85 -4.57
CA LYS A 161 -17.17 2.11 -3.85
C LYS A 161 -15.96 3.07 -3.83
N TRP A 162 -14.82 2.65 -4.37
CA TRP A 162 -13.61 3.46 -4.38
C TRP A 162 -13.77 4.69 -5.29
N ASP A 163 -13.56 5.87 -4.72
CA ASP A 163 -13.66 7.13 -5.45
C ASP A 163 -12.33 7.47 -6.16
N HIS A 164 -12.23 7.08 -7.41
CA HIS A 164 -11.04 7.32 -8.24
C HIS A 164 -10.79 8.80 -8.59
N SER A 165 -11.68 9.72 -8.24
CA SER A 165 -11.46 11.17 -8.40
C SER A 165 -10.61 11.78 -7.29
N LEU A 166 -10.40 11.05 -6.20
CA LEU A 166 -9.61 11.46 -5.04
C LEU A 166 -8.19 10.86 -5.07
N TRP A 167 -7.27 11.45 -4.30
CA TRP A 167 -6.00 10.79 -3.98
C TRP A 167 -6.27 9.46 -3.29
N ASP A 168 -5.41 8.48 -3.50
CA ASP A 168 -5.66 7.10 -3.06
C ASP A 168 -5.80 6.94 -1.54
N ASP A 169 -5.04 7.68 -0.75
CA ASP A 169 -5.14 7.68 0.72
C ASP A 169 -6.42 8.37 1.22
N VAL A 170 -6.85 9.41 0.53
CA VAL A 170 -8.12 10.10 0.78
C VAL A 170 -9.31 9.22 0.38
N ALA A 171 -9.25 8.58 -0.80
CA ALA A 171 -10.27 7.65 -1.28
C ALA A 171 -10.42 6.44 -0.34
N LEU A 172 -9.29 5.90 0.13
CA LEU A 172 -9.28 4.82 1.11
C LEU A 172 -9.95 5.24 2.42
N SER A 173 -9.62 6.41 2.95
CA SER A 173 -10.22 6.89 4.20
C SER A 173 -11.71 7.13 4.08
N LYS A 174 -12.17 7.62 2.91
CA LYS A 174 -13.61 7.73 2.60
C LYS A 174 -14.27 6.35 2.61
N LEU A 175 -13.67 5.36 1.94
CA LEU A 175 -14.16 3.99 1.92
C LEU A 175 -14.23 3.39 3.34
N MET A 176 -13.17 3.58 4.16
CA MET A 176 -13.16 3.08 5.55
C MET A 176 -14.27 3.72 6.38
N THR A 177 -14.53 5.02 6.21
CA THR A 177 -15.62 5.74 6.88
C THR A 177 -16.99 5.16 6.47
N GLU A 178 -17.21 4.90 5.17
CA GLU A 178 -18.46 4.28 4.67
C GLU A 178 -18.66 2.84 5.19
N LEU A 179 -17.57 2.15 5.52
CA LEU A 179 -17.60 0.81 6.12
C LEU A 179 -17.61 0.83 7.66
N GLU A 180 -17.73 2.01 8.27
CA GLU A 180 -17.72 2.23 9.73
C GLU A 180 -16.44 1.74 10.43
N ILE A 181 -15.33 1.63 9.69
CA ILE A 181 -14.02 1.29 10.22
C ILE A 181 -13.36 2.55 10.82
N LYS A 182 -13.06 2.48 12.10
CA LYS A 182 -12.42 3.59 12.84
C LYS A 182 -10.91 3.54 12.69
N LEU A 183 -10.29 4.73 12.73
CA LEU A 183 -8.85 4.94 12.85
C LEU A 183 -8.33 4.54 14.22
#